data_517e4be44206e97c59cb5508c3623358
#
_entry.id   517e4be44206e97c59cb5508c3623358
#
_cell.length_a   1.000
_cell.length_b   1.000
_cell.length_c   1.000
_cell.angle_alpha   90.00
_cell.angle_beta   90.00
_cell.angle_gamma   90.00
#
_symmetry.space_group_name_H-M   'P 1'
#
loop_
_entity.id
_entity.type
_entity.pdbx_description
1 polymer ?
#
loop_
_entity_poly.entity_id
_entity_poly.type
_entity_poly.pdbx_seq_one_letter_code
_entity_poly.pdbx_strand_id
1 'polypeptide(L)'
;MAVFLWKNLFQTTKGRILQQRRASLYNGAHDYDEELIKKKLQQFAGGSVNLSKEHSGIGILTLNNSRLMNAFTGTMMLELQERVTELENWKDGKGLIICGAGNTFCSGSDLNAVKAISNSQDGMNMCMFMQNTLTRLMRLPLISIALVQGKALGGGAELTTACDFS
;
A
#
# COMPACT_ATOMS: atom_id res chain seq x y z
N MET A 1 -27.90 -16.91 -16.48
CA MET A 1 -28.76 -16.00 -15.70
C MET A 1 -28.07 -15.45 -14.43
N ALA A 2 -27.16 -16.17 -13.77
CA ALA A 2 -26.48 -15.69 -12.55
C ALA A 2 -25.51 -14.49 -12.76
N VAL A 3 -24.88 -14.36 -13.92
CA VAL A 3 -23.91 -13.30 -14.22
C VAL A 3 -24.56 -11.92 -14.41
N PHE A 4 -25.81 -11.87 -14.78
CA PHE A 4 -26.54 -10.61 -15.02
C PHE A 4 -27.06 -9.97 -13.72
N LEU A 5 -27.37 -10.77 -12.72
CA LEU A 5 -27.80 -10.29 -11.39
C LEU A 5 -26.65 -9.69 -10.58
N TRP A 6 -25.42 -10.17 -10.80
CA TRP A 6 -24.25 -9.66 -10.07
C TRP A 6 -23.82 -8.28 -10.55
N LYS A 7 -23.97 -7.98 -11.84
CA LYS A 7 -23.66 -6.64 -12.39
C LYS A 7 -24.60 -5.53 -11.87
N ASN A 8 -25.86 -5.82 -11.63
CA ASN A 8 -26.83 -4.83 -11.14
C ASN A 8 -26.72 -4.58 -9.63
N LEU A 9 -26.28 -5.57 -8.83
CA LEU A 9 -26.01 -5.37 -7.40
C LEU A 9 -24.80 -4.45 -7.17
N PHE A 10 -23.82 -4.46 -8.09
CA PHE A 10 -22.64 -3.61 -8.00
C PHE A 10 -22.89 -2.15 -8.39
N GLN A 11 -23.89 -1.84 -9.22
CA GLN A 11 -24.13 -0.46 -9.66
C GLN A 11 -24.88 0.39 -8.63
N THR A 12 -25.77 -0.19 -7.85
CA THR A 12 -26.52 0.55 -6.82
C THR A 12 -25.74 0.77 -5.52
N THR A 13 -24.71 0.00 -5.27
CA THR A 13 -23.85 0.13 -4.08
C THR A 13 -22.58 0.95 -4.34
N LYS A 14 -22.23 1.26 -5.61
CA LYS A 14 -20.98 1.99 -5.94
C LYS A 14 -20.87 3.37 -5.26
N GLY A 15 -21.94 4.11 -5.11
CA GLY A 15 -21.92 5.42 -4.47
C GLY A 15 -21.63 5.35 -2.94
N ARG A 16 -22.24 4.38 -2.26
CA ARG A 16 -22.03 4.18 -0.81
C ARG A 16 -20.69 3.50 -0.48
N ILE A 17 -20.27 2.54 -1.30
CA ILE A 17 -19.00 1.82 -1.12
C ILE A 17 -17.80 2.73 -1.39
N LEU A 18 -17.87 3.63 -2.38
CA LEU A 18 -16.81 4.60 -2.66
C LEU A 18 -16.64 5.64 -1.54
N GLN A 19 -17.72 6.02 -0.86
CA GLN A 19 -17.64 6.92 0.28
C GLN A 19 -17.09 6.23 1.54
N GLN A 20 -17.37 4.93 1.74
CA GLN A 20 -16.79 4.13 2.83
C GLN A 20 -15.33 3.73 2.58
N ARG A 21 -14.87 3.64 1.32
CA ARG A 21 -13.48 3.30 0.98
C ARG A 21 -12.46 4.38 1.34
N ARG A 22 -12.89 5.63 1.54
CA ARG A 22 -12.04 6.74 2.01
C ARG A 22 -11.95 6.87 3.53
N ALA A 23 -12.79 6.16 4.26
CA ALA A 23 -12.71 6.16 5.70
C ALA A 23 -11.62 5.19 6.15
N SER A 24 -10.68 5.66 6.95
CA SER A 24 -9.73 4.81 7.65
C SER A 24 -10.50 3.69 8.37
N LEU A 25 -10.00 2.45 8.30
CA LEU A 25 -10.58 1.32 9.03
C LEU A 25 -10.61 1.55 10.55
N TYR A 26 -9.85 2.52 11.03
CA TYR A 26 -9.60 2.80 12.44
C TYR A 26 -10.15 4.14 12.90
N ASN A 27 -11.12 4.73 12.21
CA ASN A 27 -11.73 6.00 12.60
C ASN A 27 -12.22 5.93 14.06
N GLY A 28 -11.56 6.67 14.94
CA GLY A 28 -11.93 6.81 16.36
C GLY A 28 -11.54 5.63 17.25
N ALA A 29 -10.95 4.54 16.74
CA ALA A 29 -10.42 3.46 17.56
C ALA A 29 -8.96 3.77 17.92
N HIS A 30 -8.60 3.62 19.19
CA HIS A 30 -7.22 3.72 19.70
C HIS A 30 -6.52 5.07 19.49
N ASP A 31 -7.25 6.18 19.43
CA ASP A 31 -6.71 7.55 19.24
C ASP A 31 -5.77 7.65 18.00
N TYR A 32 -6.14 6.94 16.91
CA TYR A 32 -5.38 6.97 15.67
C TYR A 32 -5.38 8.37 15.04
N ASP A 33 -4.20 8.95 14.92
CA ASP A 33 -3.99 10.25 14.27
C ASP A 33 -3.15 10.08 13.00
N GLU A 34 -3.84 10.02 11.85
CA GLU A 34 -3.22 9.85 10.54
C GLU A 34 -2.37 11.05 10.15
N GLU A 35 -2.80 12.27 10.46
CA GLU A 35 -2.08 13.49 10.10
C GLU A 35 -0.79 13.63 10.92
N LEU A 36 -0.84 13.26 12.19
CA LEU A 36 0.33 13.27 13.05
C LEU A 36 1.40 12.30 12.54
N ILE A 37 1.02 11.06 12.21
CA ILE A 37 1.97 10.08 11.73
C ILE A 37 2.54 10.46 10.35
N LYS A 38 1.72 11.02 9.45
CA LYS A 38 2.21 11.53 8.16
C LYS A 38 3.28 12.59 8.32
N LYS A 39 3.08 13.57 9.21
CA LYS A 39 4.08 14.61 9.51
C LYS A 39 5.39 14.01 10.04
N LYS A 40 5.30 12.96 10.86
CA LYS A 40 6.50 12.25 11.35
C LYS A 40 7.20 11.50 10.25
N LEU A 41 6.47 10.75 9.42
CA LEU A 41 7.03 9.99 8.31
C LEU A 41 7.73 10.88 7.27
N GLN A 42 7.25 12.09 7.02
CA GLN A 42 7.88 13.07 6.13
C GLN A 42 9.32 13.42 6.51
N GLN A 43 9.71 13.24 7.77
CA GLN A 43 11.07 13.52 8.25
C GLN A 43 12.09 12.44 7.81
N PHE A 44 11.62 11.29 7.36
CA PHE A 44 12.46 10.15 6.95
C PHE A 44 12.43 10.00 5.43
N ALA A 45 13.13 10.89 4.76
CA ALA A 45 13.19 10.93 3.30
C ALA A 45 14.10 9.84 2.73
N GLY A 46 13.82 9.45 1.48
CA GLY A 46 14.66 8.55 0.69
C GLY A 46 13.87 7.49 -0.05
N GLY A 47 14.43 7.01 -1.16
CA GLY A 47 13.75 6.09 -2.05
C GLY A 47 12.50 6.67 -2.69
N SER A 48 11.77 5.82 -3.39
CA SER A 48 10.48 6.15 -4.01
C SER A 48 9.62 4.91 -4.24
N VAL A 49 8.32 5.10 -4.39
CA VAL A 49 7.38 4.08 -4.86
C VAL A 49 6.78 4.56 -6.19
N ASN A 50 7.25 3.96 -7.27
CA ASN A 50 6.88 4.37 -8.62
C ASN A 50 5.73 3.51 -9.14
N LEU A 51 4.77 4.12 -9.81
CA LEU A 51 3.67 3.43 -10.47
C LEU A 51 3.66 3.77 -11.95
N SER A 52 3.75 2.75 -12.80
CA SER A 52 3.44 2.88 -14.23
C SER A 52 2.16 2.14 -14.55
N LYS A 53 1.39 2.67 -15.49
CA LYS A 53 0.13 2.10 -15.96
C LYS A 53 0.22 1.86 -17.46
N GLU A 54 0.14 0.59 -17.85
CA GLU A 54 0.20 0.18 -19.25
C GLU A 54 -1.18 0.27 -19.92
N HIS A 55 -1.20 0.49 -21.24
CA HIS A 55 -2.42 0.47 -22.01
C HIS A 55 -3.19 -0.87 -21.95
N SER A 56 -2.48 -1.96 -21.63
CA SER A 56 -3.04 -3.30 -21.40
C SER A 56 -3.96 -3.38 -20.18
N GLY A 57 -3.91 -2.39 -19.28
CA GLY A 57 -4.55 -2.40 -17.98
C GLY A 57 -3.71 -3.03 -16.86
N ILE A 58 -2.43 -3.27 -17.12
CA ILE A 58 -1.48 -3.74 -16.10
C ILE A 58 -0.75 -2.56 -15.48
N GLY A 59 -0.79 -2.47 -14.15
CA GLY A 59 0.02 -1.55 -13.37
C GLY A 59 1.32 -2.22 -12.90
N ILE A 60 2.41 -1.47 -12.85
CA ILE A 60 3.68 -1.92 -12.27
C ILE A 60 4.03 -0.94 -11.15
N LEU A 61 4.06 -1.45 -9.92
CA LEU A 61 4.45 -0.70 -8.73
C LEU A 61 5.84 -1.15 -8.31
N THR A 62 6.80 -0.22 -8.37
CA THR A 62 8.21 -0.52 -8.09
C THR A 62 8.67 0.15 -6.82
N LEU A 63 9.14 -0.63 -5.87
CA LEU A 63 9.85 -0.15 -4.68
C LEU A 63 11.28 0.20 -5.08
N ASN A 64 11.67 1.46 -4.98
CA ASN A 64 12.96 1.95 -5.49
C ASN A 64 13.78 2.62 -4.40
N ASN A 65 14.53 1.81 -3.67
CA ASN A 65 15.52 2.22 -2.69
C ASN A 65 16.65 1.16 -2.62
N SER A 66 17.20 0.80 -3.76
CA SER A 66 18.12 -0.34 -3.92
C SER A 66 19.34 -0.26 -3.02
N ARG A 67 19.84 0.94 -2.70
CA ARG A 67 20.97 1.15 -1.77
C ARG A 67 20.69 0.65 -0.36
N LEU A 68 19.43 0.66 0.07
CA LEU A 68 18.97 0.17 1.37
C LEU A 68 18.10 -1.09 1.21
N MET A 69 18.36 -1.90 0.16
CA MET A 69 17.60 -3.13 -0.11
C MET A 69 16.09 -2.88 -0.14
N ASN A 70 15.67 -1.77 -0.72
CA ASN A 70 14.28 -1.31 -0.82
C ASN A 70 13.56 -1.21 0.54
N ALA A 71 14.30 -0.87 1.61
CA ALA A 71 13.71 -0.59 2.91
C ALA A 71 12.70 0.57 2.80
N PHE A 72 11.54 0.42 3.43
CA PHE A 72 10.52 1.45 3.51
C PHE A 72 10.98 2.61 4.38
N THR A 73 11.31 3.73 3.76
CA THR A 73 11.46 5.02 4.44
C THR A 73 10.11 5.64 4.71
N GLY A 74 10.06 6.72 5.49
CA GLY A 74 8.82 7.45 5.71
C GLY A 74 8.22 7.96 4.39
N THR A 75 9.05 8.51 3.48
CA THR A 75 8.62 8.92 2.14
C THR A 75 7.97 7.76 1.37
N MET A 76 8.61 6.59 1.34
CA MET A 76 8.07 5.43 0.62
C MET A 76 6.77 4.91 1.22
N MET A 77 6.59 4.98 2.55
CA MET A 77 5.33 4.62 3.20
C MET A 77 4.19 5.55 2.77
N LEU A 78 4.46 6.86 2.70
CA LEU A 78 3.49 7.87 2.25
C LEU A 78 3.15 7.68 0.76
N GLU A 79 4.18 7.51 -0.07
CA GLU A 79 3.98 7.29 -1.51
C GLU A 79 3.23 5.98 -1.79
N LEU A 80 3.47 4.91 -1.01
CA LEU A 80 2.69 3.67 -1.14
C LEU A 80 1.20 3.94 -0.92
N GLN A 81 0.83 4.70 0.11
CA GLN A 81 -0.55 5.09 0.35
C GLN A 81 -1.12 5.91 -0.83
N GLU A 82 -0.33 6.85 -1.38
CA GLU A 82 -0.73 7.64 -2.55
C GLU A 82 -0.95 6.75 -3.79
N ARG A 83 -0.03 5.82 -4.06
CA ARG A 83 -0.18 4.89 -5.20
C ARG A 83 -1.40 3.99 -5.03
N VAL A 84 -1.67 3.49 -3.83
CA VAL A 84 -2.90 2.74 -3.56
C VAL A 84 -4.14 3.59 -3.84
N THR A 85 -4.15 4.86 -3.40
CA THR A 85 -5.24 5.80 -3.70
C THR A 85 -5.41 6.01 -5.21
N GLU A 86 -4.30 6.10 -5.94
CA GLU A 86 -4.31 6.24 -7.39
C GLU A 86 -4.88 4.99 -8.08
N LEU A 87 -4.52 3.81 -7.59
CA LEU A 87 -5.02 2.53 -8.11
C LEU A 87 -6.51 2.32 -7.81
N GLU A 88 -7.01 2.77 -6.66
CA GLU A 88 -8.45 2.74 -6.34
C GLU A 88 -9.29 3.54 -7.34
N ASN A 89 -8.72 4.58 -7.92
CA ASN A 89 -9.40 5.43 -8.90
C ASN A 89 -9.12 5.02 -10.36
N TRP A 90 -8.29 4.00 -10.59
CA TRP A 90 -7.94 3.55 -11.93
C TRP A 90 -9.01 2.61 -12.49
N LYS A 91 -9.85 3.13 -13.39
CA LYS A 91 -11.01 2.42 -13.94
C LYS A 91 -10.65 1.32 -14.92
N ASP A 92 -9.58 1.49 -15.69
CA ASP A 92 -9.16 0.57 -16.75
C ASP A 92 -8.19 -0.51 -16.26
N GLY A 93 -7.83 -0.46 -14.98
CA GLY A 93 -6.92 -1.42 -14.35
C GLY A 93 -7.51 -2.82 -14.29
N LYS A 94 -6.68 -3.83 -14.58
CA LYS A 94 -7.01 -5.27 -14.55
C LYS A 94 -6.10 -6.03 -13.60
N GLY A 95 -4.82 -5.67 -13.57
CA GLY A 95 -3.82 -6.33 -12.76
C GLY A 95 -2.74 -5.38 -12.26
N LEU A 96 -2.05 -5.79 -11.21
CA LEU A 96 -0.97 -5.05 -10.58
C LEU A 96 0.21 -5.99 -10.33
N ILE A 97 1.38 -5.62 -10.80
CA ILE A 97 2.65 -6.27 -10.46
C ILE A 97 3.38 -5.38 -9.48
N ILE A 98 3.79 -5.93 -8.35
CA ILE A 98 4.61 -5.25 -7.35
C ILE A 98 5.99 -5.87 -7.35
N CYS A 99 7.04 -5.07 -7.50
CA CYS A 99 8.42 -5.53 -7.53
C CYS A 99 9.38 -4.56 -6.82
N GLY A 100 10.56 -5.03 -6.49
CA GLY A 100 11.65 -4.21 -5.99
C GLY A 100 12.64 -3.83 -7.09
N ALA A 101 13.25 -2.67 -7.04
CA ALA A 101 14.37 -2.31 -7.88
C ALA A 101 15.63 -3.11 -7.50
N GLY A 102 16.40 -3.56 -8.47
CA GLY A 102 17.62 -4.36 -8.25
C GLY A 102 17.32 -5.81 -7.86
N ASN A 103 18.10 -6.36 -6.92
CA ASN A 103 18.10 -7.79 -6.60
C ASN A 103 17.39 -8.15 -5.29
N THR A 104 16.63 -7.24 -4.70
CA THR A 104 15.91 -7.45 -3.45
C THR A 104 14.52 -6.88 -3.58
N PHE A 105 13.51 -7.61 -3.14
CA PHE A 105 12.15 -7.12 -3.13
C PHE A 105 12.00 -5.97 -2.12
N CYS A 106 12.14 -6.27 -0.82
CA CYS A 106 12.10 -5.27 0.24
C CYS A 106 12.65 -5.86 1.55
N SER A 107 13.51 -5.13 2.24
CA SER A 107 14.08 -5.54 3.53
C SER A 107 13.25 -5.12 4.75
N GLY A 108 12.06 -4.56 4.55
CA GLY A 108 11.19 -4.08 5.63
C GLY A 108 11.31 -2.59 5.89
N SER A 109 10.94 -2.14 7.07
CA SER A 109 11.00 -0.72 7.44
C SER A 109 12.43 -0.23 7.64
N ASP A 110 12.70 1.01 7.24
CA ASP A 110 13.99 1.66 7.52
C ASP A 110 14.21 1.79 9.05
N LEU A 111 15.37 1.33 9.51
CA LEU A 111 15.67 1.31 10.95
C LEU A 111 15.73 2.71 11.58
N ASN A 112 16.09 3.74 10.81
CA ASN A 112 16.10 5.10 11.33
C ASN A 112 14.69 5.62 11.56
N ALA A 113 13.78 5.33 10.64
CA ALA A 113 12.37 5.65 10.81
C ALA A 113 11.77 4.94 12.03
N VAL A 114 12.07 3.65 12.21
CA VAL A 114 11.60 2.87 13.36
C VAL A 114 12.17 3.38 14.69
N LYS A 115 13.47 3.69 14.75
CA LYS A 115 14.13 4.20 15.97
C LYS A 115 13.60 5.57 16.41
N ALA A 116 13.17 6.41 15.49
CA ALA A 116 12.63 7.72 15.80
C ALA A 116 11.17 7.67 16.29
N ILE A 117 10.50 6.55 16.10
CA ILE A 117 9.20 6.27 16.71
C ILE A 117 9.44 5.79 18.14
N SER A 118 9.59 6.77 19.05
CA SER A 118 10.14 6.54 20.38
C SER A 118 9.09 6.23 21.46
N ASN A 119 7.81 6.31 21.15
CA ASN A 119 6.72 6.02 22.08
C ASN A 119 5.70 5.06 21.50
N SER A 120 4.94 4.41 22.36
CA SER A 120 3.95 3.39 21.98
C SER A 120 2.85 3.94 21.08
N GLN A 121 2.41 5.18 21.27
CA GLN A 121 1.35 5.78 20.46
C GLN A 121 1.81 6.02 19.03
N ASP A 122 3.04 6.51 18.81
CA ASP A 122 3.60 6.68 17.48
C ASP A 122 3.80 5.34 16.77
N GLY A 123 4.26 4.32 17.50
CA GLY A 123 4.37 2.97 16.98
C GLY A 123 3.01 2.41 16.55
N MET A 124 1.97 2.63 17.35
CA MET A 124 0.61 2.24 17.02
C MET A 124 0.09 2.99 15.79
N ASN A 125 0.26 4.31 15.74
CA ASN A 125 -0.15 5.13 14.60
C ASN A 125 0.53 4.68 13.30
N MET A 126 1.84 4.38 13.32
CA MET A 126 2.55 3.86 12.15
C MET A 126 2.03 2.49 11.73
N CYS A 127 1.83 1.59 12.68
CA CYS A 127 1.30 0.26 12.40
C CYS A 127 -0.09 0.37 11.76
N MET A 128 -0.99 1.17 12.32
CA MET A 128 -2.34 1.38 11.80
C MET A 128 -2.32 2.04 10.42
N PHE A 129 -1.42 2.99 10.17
CA PHE A 129 -1.21 3.62 8.87
C PHE A 129 -0.84 2.58 7.80
N MET A 130 0.14 1.74 8.09
CA MET A 130 0.58 0.70 7.15
C MET A 130 -0.49 -0.39 6.96
N GLN A 131 -1.11 -0.88 8.04
CA GLN A 131 -2.19 -1.86 7.96
C GLN A 131 -3.38 -1.34 7.14
N ASN A 132 -3.76 -0.07 7.32
CA ASN A 132 -4.81 0.54 6.51
C ASN A 132 -4.43 0.58 5.02
N THR A 133 -3.19 0.96 4.72
CA THR A 133 -2.68 1.02 3.35
C THR A 133 -2.67 -0.38 2.70
N LEU A 134 -2.15 -1.39 3.39
CA LEU A 134 -2.11 -2.77 2.89
C LEU A 134 -3.51 -3.38 2.76
N THR A 135 -4.42 -3.11 3.69
CA THR A 135 -5.81 -3.59 3.57
C THR A 135 -6.52 -2.95 2.37
N ARG A 136 -6.25 -1.69 2.08
CA ARG A 136 -6.77 -1.03 0.87
C ARG A 136 -6.19 -1.66 -0.40
N LEU A 137 -4.88 -1.97 -0.40
CA LEU A 137 -4.23 -2.70 -1.48
C LEU A 137 -4.91 -4.05 -1.75
N MET A 138 -5.12 -4.87 -0.71
CA MET A 138 -5.82 -6.16 -0.80
C MET A 138 -7.25 -6.05 -1.37
N ARG A 139 -7.89 -4.90 -1.19
CA ARG A 139 -9.27 -4.65 -1.65
C ARG A 139 -9.37 -4.00 -3.01
N LEU A 140 -8.25 -3.77 -3.69
CA LEU A 140 -8.27 -3.25 -5.05
C LEU A 140 -9.02 -4.23 -5.97
N PRO A 141 -9.80 -3.73 -6.92
CA PRO A 141 -10.46 -4.57 -7.93
C PRO A 141 -9.48 -4.98 -9.05
N LEU A 142 -8.26 -5.36 -8.67
CA LEU A 142 -7.16 -5.75 -9.54
C LEU A 142 -6.62 -7.09 -9.04
N ILE A 143 -6.18 -7.95 -9.96
CA ILE A 143 -5.40 -9.13 -9.59
C ILE A 143 -3.98 -8.65 -9.30
N SER A 144 -3.50 -8.88 -8.08
CA SER A 144 -2.19 -8.40 -7.63
C SER A 144 -1.18 -9.53 -7.51
N ILE A 145 0.04 -9.30 -8.00
CA ILE A 145 1.14 -10.26 -7.97
C ILE A 145 2.36 -9.58 -7.37
N ALA A 146 2.92 -10.13 -6.30
CA ALA A 146 4.23 -9.75 -5.81
C ALA A 146 5.32 -10.53 -6.56
N LEU A 147 6.08 -9.84 -7.40
CA LEU A 147 7.23 -10.42 -8.08
C LEU A 147 8.44 -10.33 -7.15
N VAL A 148 8.62 -11.36 -6.33
CA VAL A 148 9.65 -11.39 -5.28
C VAL A 148 10.97 -11.89 -5.83
N GLN A 149 11.98 -11.03 -5.82
CA GLN A 149 13.37 -11.41 -6.03
C GLN A 149 14.20 -11.15 -4.77
N GLY A 150 15.06 -12.07 -4.42
CA GLY A 150 15.93 -11.96 -3.25
C GLY A 150 15.15 -11.94 -1.94
N LYS A 151 15.31 -10.88 -1.15
CA LYS A 151 14.75 -10.81 0.21
C LYS A 151 13.41 -10.06 0.25
N ALA A 152 12.44 -10.64 0.98
CA ALA A 152 11.21 -9.99 1.42
C ALA A 152 11.12 -10.17 2.94
N LEU A 153 11.40 -9.14 3.73
CA LEU A 153 11.49 -9.21 5.19
C LEU A 153 10.58 -8.15 5.84
N GLY A 154 10.06 -8.45 7.03
CA GLY A 154 9.20 -7.52 7.78
C GLY A 154 8.08 -6.94 6.93
N GLY A 155 7.96 -5.61 6.85
CA GLY A 155 6.98 -4.93 6.00
C GLY A 155 7.03 -5.32 4.51
N GLY A 156 8.20 -5.79 4.02
CA GLY A 156 8.32 -6.38 2.68
C GLY A 156 7.57 -7.71 2.57
N ALA A 157 7.67 -8.59 3.56
CA ALA A 157 6.92 -9.83 3.62
C ALA A 157 5.41 -9.57 3.80
N GLU A 158 5.04 -8.60 4.63
CA GLU A 158 3.64 -8.18 4.81
C GLU A 158 3.04 -7.69 3.49
N LEU A 159 3.80 -6.93 2.70
CA LEU A 159 3.35 -6.48 1.37
C LEU A 159 3.13 -7.67 0.42
N THR A 160 3.96 -8.71 0.46
CA THR A 160 3.75 -9.90 -0.38
C THR A 160 2.47 -10.64 0.01
N THR A 161 2.16 -10.73 1.30
CA THR A 161 0.92 -11.37 1.78
C THR A 161 -0.34 -10.55 1.51
N ALA A 162 -0.19 -9.27 1.20
CA ALA A 162 -1.29 -8.40 0.78
C ALA A 162 -1.62 -8.53 -0.73
N CYS A 163 -0.84 -9.31 -1.48
CA CYS A 163 -1.10 -9.63 -2.88
C CYS A 163 -1.87 -10.94 -3.02
N ASP A 164 -2.56 -11.13 -4.16
CA ASP A 164 -3.28 -12.37 -4.46
C ASP A 164 -2.30 -13.52 -4.75
N PHE A 165 -1.12 -13.19 -5.29
CA PHE A 165 -0.06 -14.15 -5.63
C PHE A 165 1.33 -13.60 -5.29
N SER A 166 2.25 -14.49 -4.89
CA SER A 166 3.66 -14.18 -4.64
C SER A 166 4.58 -15.36 -4.94
#